data_3a3d86c1d3e8e66a865cac4fb5e77935
#
_entry.id   3a3d86c1d3e8e66a865cac4fb5e77935
#
_cell.length_a   1.000
_cell.length_b   1.000
_cell.length_c   1.000
_cell.angle_alpha   90.00
_cell.angle_beta   90.00
_cell.angle_gamma   90.00
#
_symmetry.space_group_name_H-M   'P 1'
#
loop_
_entity.id
_entity.type
_entity.pdbx_description
1 polymer ?
#
loop_
_entity_poly.entity_id
_entity_poly.type
_entity_poly.pdbx_seq_one_letter_code
_entity_poly.pdbx_strand_id
1 'polypeptide(L)'
;MDYQQQINVPMSLPDITDKERDAVAKVMATNYLSMGPYVKSFEESFCNFTGARHAVAVNSGTAGLHLCVQAAGWHDGDRVITTPFSFVSSTNVLLYERITPIFVDAEPFTGNIDPVQVKAAVTDLMTSEASAAKWLPPRGDNGGKLKGILAVDVFGQPADYDSLRETSDPYGLTVIEDSCEALGAMYKGRHAGLLGDMGVFAFYPNKQITTAEGGLVVTNDDKAATPCSA
;
A
#
# COMPACT_ATOMS: atom_id res chain seq x y z
N MET A 1 2.82 -49.49 -11.33
CA MET A 1 2.47 -48.22 -12.00
C MET A 1 2.48 -47.14 -10.95
N ASP A 2 3.61 -46.46 -10.82
CA ASP A 2 3.77 -45.38 -9.83
C ASP A 2 3.21 -44.10 -10.40
N TYR A 3 1.96 -43.77 -10.08
CA TYR A 3 1.31 -42.51 -10.41
C TYR A 3 1.41 -41.54 -9.24
N GLN A 4 2.62 -41.20 -8.83
CA GLN A 4 2.87 -40.07 -7.93
C GLN A 4 4.00 -39.21 -8.49
N GLN A 5 3.82 -38.66 -9.70
CA GLN A 5 4.45 -37.39 -9.98
C GLN A 5 3.73 -36.35 -9.08
N GLN A 6 4.34 -36.05 -7.94
CA GLN A 6 3.91 -34.95 -7.10
C GLN A 6 4.05 -33.68 -7.94
N ILE A 7 2.93 -33.16 -8.45
CA ILE A 7 2.94 -31.85 -9.13
C ILE A 7 3.25 -30.83 -8.03
N ASN A 8 4.51 -30.40 -8.01
CA ASN A 8 4.93 -29.32 -7.12
C ASN A 8 4.58 -27.99 -7.79
N VAL A 9 3.44 -27.42 -7.42
CA VAL A 9 3.04 -26.07 -7.85
C VAL A 9 3.54 -25.09 -6.80
N PRO A 10 4.58 -24.30 -7.08
CA PRO A 10 5.06 -23.29 -6.15
C PRO A 10 4.01 -22.19 -5.99
N MET A 11 3.93 -21.59 -4.81
CA MET A 11 3.02 -20.46 -4.55
C MET A 11 3.36 -19.25 -5.43
N SER A 12 4.62 -19.05 -5.75
CA SER A 12 5.10 -18.09 -6.76
C SER A 12 6.43 -18.55 -7.37
N LEU A 13 6.68 -18.15 -8.58
CA LEU A 13 7.97 -18.39 -9.26
C LEU A 13 8.22 -17.23 -10.22
N PRO A 14 9.26 -16.39 -9.98
CA PRO A 14 9.64 -15.33 -10.92
C PRO A 14 10.04 -15.90 -12.27
N ASP A 15 9.56 -15.29 -13.35
CA ASP A 15 9.99 -15.59 -14.72
C ASP A 15 11.20 -14.72 -15.09
N ILE A 16 12.41 -15.23 -14.80
CA ILE A 16 13.68 -14.53 -15.07
C ILE A 16 14.28 -15.06 -16.35
N THR A 17 14.24 -14.24 -17.39
CA THR A 17 14.80 -14.53 -18.70
C THR A 17 16.20 -13.92 -18.89
N ASP A 18 16.78 -14.08 -20.09
CA ASP A 18 18.06 -13.45 -20.41
C ASP A 18 17.95 -11.92 -20.46
N LYS A 19 16.75 -11.36 -20.72
CA LYS A 19 16.53 -9.90 -20.72
C LYS A 19 16.78 -9.28 -19.35
N GLU A 20 16.28 -9.91 -18.29
CA GLU A 20 16.47 -9.45 -16.91
C GLU A 20 17.94 -9.62 -16.50
N ARG A 21 18.56 -10.76 -16.83
CA ARG A 21 20.00 -11.01 -16.57
C ARG A 21 20.89 -9.98 -17.26
N ASP A 22 20.62 -9.70 -18.54
CA ASP A 22 21.38 -8.71 -19.32
C ASP A 22 21.17 -7.29 -18.77
N ALA A 23 19.96 -6.94 -18.34
CA ALA A 23 19.68 -5.64 -17.73
C ALA A 23 20.48 -5.46 -16.44
N VAL A 24 20.50 -6.46 -15.56
CA VAL A 24 21.31 -6.43 -14.33
C VAL A 24 22.80 -6.36 -14.65
N ALA A 25 23.29 -7.17 -15.60
CA ALA A 25 24.70 -7.14 -16.01
C ALA A 25 25.12 -5.77 -16.55
N LYS A 26 24.26 -5.08 -17.29
CA LYS A 26 24.52 -3.71 -17.77
C LYS A 26 24.67 -2.73 -16.61
N VAL A 27 23.82 -2.81 -15.59
CA VAL A 27 23.94 -1.96 -14.39
C VAL A 27 25.25 -2.25 -13.66
N MET A 28 25.57 -3.54 -13.46
CA MET A 28 26.80 -3.94 -12.77
C MET A 28 28.08 -3.53 -13.51
N ALA A 29 28.01 -3.31 -14.82
CA ALA A 29 29.12 -2.79 -15.61
C ALA A 29 29.30 -1.25 -15.48
N THR A 30 28.43 -0.56 -14.74
CA THR A 30 28.52 0.88 -14.48
C THR A 30 29.06 1.15 -13.08
N ASN A 31 29.43 2.40 -12.81
CA ASN A 31 29.80 2.86 -11.46
C ASN A 31 28.58 3.37 -10.65
N TYR A 32 27.36 3.28 -11.21
CA TYR A 32 26.11 3.78 -10.60
C TYR A 32 25.23 2.61 -10.16
N LEU A 33 25.52 2.05 -8.99
CA LEU A 33 24.80 0.92 -8.41
C LEU A 33 23.61 1.32 -7.53
N SER A 34 23.49 2.62 -7.22
CA SER A 34 22.46 3.17 -6.36
C SER A 34 22.09 4.58 -6.85
N MET A 35 20.81 4.94 -6.78
CA MET A 35 20.27 6.27 -7.13
C MET A 35 20.68 6.76 -8.54
N GLY A 36 20.95 5.82 -9.44
CA GLY A 36 21.47 6.09 -10.77
C GLY A 36 20.37 6.29 -11.83
N PRO A 37 20.76 6.45 -13.11
CA PRO A 37 19.82 6.73 -14.20
C PRO A 37 18.78 5.62 -14.42
N TYR A 38 19.05 4.39 -14.00
CA TYR A 38 18.11 3.28 -14.12
C TYR A 38 16.93 3.42 -13.15
N VAL A 39 17.17 3.93 -11.92
CA VAL A 39 16.09 4.21 -10.96
C VAL A 39 15.18 5.29 -11.52
N LYS A 40 15.75 6.40 -12.01
CA LYS A 40 14.98 7.48 -12.63
C LYS A 40 14.16 7.00 -13.82
N SER A 41 14.76 6.21 -14.72
CA SER A 41 14.06 5.61 -15.87
C SER A 41 12.92 4.69 -15.45
N PHE A 42 13.09 3.95 -14.36
CA PHE A 42 12.03 3.11 -13.79
C PHE A 42 10.87 3.95 -13.26
N GLU A 43 11.15 4.99 -12.49
CA GLU A 43 10.14 5.93 -11.96
C GLU A 43 9.37 6.60 -13.09
N GLU A 44 10.06 7.11 -14.12
CA GLU A 44 9.44 7.71 -15.32
C GLU A 44 8.56 6.70 -16.07
N SER A 45 9.04 5.46 -16.25
CA SER A 45 8.29 4.39 -16.91
C SER A 45 7.03 4.05 -16.13
N PHE A 46 7.11 4.05 -14.79
CA PHE A 46 5.98 3.76 -13.92
C PHE A 46 4.94 4.88 -13.95
N CYS A 47 5.39 6.15 -13.94
CA CYS A 47 4.51 7.30 -14.15
C CYS A 47 3.76 7.19 -15.50
N ASN A 48 4.48 6.85 -16.57
CA ASN A 48 3.88 6.68 -17.91
C ASN A 48 2.88 5.52 -17.95
N PHE A 49 3.15 4.42 -17.23
CA PHE A 49 2.28 3.26 -17.19
C PHE A 49 0.99 3.51 -16.40
N THR A 50 1.11 4.12 -15.22
CA THR A 50 -0.02 4.32 -14.30
C THR A 50 -0.76 5.63 -14.51
N GLY A 51 -0.11 6.64 -15.11
CA GLY A 51 -0.60 8.01 -15.18
C GLY A 51 -0.36 8.81 -13.90
N ALA A 52 0.45 8.30 -12.97
CA ALA A 52 0.88 9.04 -11.78
C ALA A 52 1.74 10.25 -12.15
N ARG A 53 1.60 11.35 -11.40
CA ARG A 53 2.50 12.51 -11.55
C ARG A 53 3.86 12.26 -10.93
N HIS A 54 3.91 11.49 -9.85
CA HIS A 54 5.13 11.16 -9.12
C HIS A 54 5.19 9.66 -8.85
N ALA A 55 6.38 9.11 -9.03
CA ALA A 55 6.74 7.76 -8.64
C ALA A 55 8.11 7.82 -7.97
N VAL A 56 8.25 7.23 -6.80
CA VAL A 56 9.48 7.23 -6.00
C VAL A 56 9.85 5.81 -5.65
N ALA A 57 10.98 5.33 -6.16
CA ALA A 57 11.48 3.99 -5.88
C ALA A 57 12.03 3.89 -4.45
N VAL A 58 11.68 2.81 -3.77
CA VAL A 58 12.08 2.51 -2.39
C VAL A 58 12.58 1.06 -2.29
N ASN A 59 13.22 0.73 -1.17
CA ASN A 59 13.83 -0.59 -1.01
C ASN A 59 12.84 -1.72 -0.69
N SER A 60 11.60 -1.41 -0.34
CA SER A 60 10.54 -2.41 -0.12
C SER A 60 9.15 -1.76 -0.09
N GLY A 61 8.09 -2.54 -0.29
CA GLY A 61 6.71 -2.06 -0.08
C GLY A 61 6.49 -1.57 1.35
N THR A 62 7.06 -2.25 2.35
CA THR A 62 6.99 -1.81 3.74
C THR A 62 7.59 -0.42 3.95
N ALA A 63 8.76 -0.15 3.35
CA ALA A 63 9.36 1.20 3.41
C ALA A 63 8.49 2.24 2.70
N GLY A 64 7.90 1.89 1.56
CA GLY A 64 6.96 2.77 0.85
C GLY A 64 5.74 3.11 1.69
N LEU A 65 5.09 2.11 2.31
CA LEU A 65 3.96 2.34 3.22
C LEU A 65 4.36 3.22 4.40
N HIS A 66 5.53 2.99 5.00
CA HIS A 66 6.01 3.80 6.12
C HIS A 66 6.25 5.26 5.70
N LEU A 67 6.85 5.48 4.54
CA LEU A 67 7.02 6.84 3.99
C LEU A 67 5.68 7.51 3.71
N CYS A 68 4.67 6.79 3.21
CA CYS A 68 3.32 7.33 3.04
C CYS A 68 2.69 7.75 4.37
N VAL A 69 2.87 6.96 5.44
CA VAL A 69 2.42 7.31 6.79
C VAL A 69 3.04 8.63 7.25
N GLN A 70 4.36 8.77 7.07
CA GLN A 70 5.07 10.00 7.42
C GLN A 70 4.66 11.18 6.53
N ALA A 71 4.52 10.99 5.22
CA ALA A 71 4.10 12.02 4.28
C ALA A 71 2.66 12.49 4.53
N ALA A 72 1.77 11.61 5.02
CA ALA A 72 0.43 11.95 5.46
C ALA A 72 0.41 12.77 6.77
N GLY A 73 1.57 12.94 7.42
CA GLY A 73 1.68 13.64 8.70
C GLY A 73 1.02 12.90 9.86
N TRP A 74 0.89 11.59 9.75
CA TRP A 74 0.38 10.75 10.83
C TRP A 74 1.51 10.46 11.83
N HIS A 75 1.20 10.53 13.13
CA HIS A 75 2.23 10.43 14.19
C HIS A 75 1.67 9.85 15.49
N ASP A 76 2.52 9.81 16.49
CA ASP A 76 2.24 9.25 17.82
C ASP A 76 0.87 9.68 18.37
N GLY A 77 0.07 8.70 18.73
CA GLY A 77 -1.25 8.85 19.31
C GLY A 77 -2.38 8.95 18.28
N ASP A 78 -2.12 9.22 17.01
CA ASP A 78 -3.17 9.24 15.98
C ASP A 78 -3.83 7.86 15.81
N ARG A 79 -5.02 7.85 15.23
CA ARG A 79 -5.78 6.63 14.91
C ARG A 79 -5.91 6.49 13.39
N VAL A 80 -5.75 5.29 12.85
CA VAL A 80 -5.89 4.99 11.42
C VAL A 80 -6.70 3.71 11.24
N ILE A 81 -7.73 3.77 10.40
CA ILE A 81 -8.53 2.60 10.06
C ILE A 81 -7.76 1.73 9.06
N THR A 82 -7.74 0.42 9.30
CA THR A 82 -7.15 -0.57 8.40
C THR A 82 -7.88 -1.92 8.54
N THR A 83 -7.47 -2.94 7.77
CA THR A 83 -8.02 -4.28 7.82
C THR A 83 -7.05 -5.27 8.45
N PRO A 84 -7.52 -6.31 9.18
CA PRO A 84 -6.67 -7.39 9.65
C PRO A 84 -6.31 -8.39 8.53
N PHE A 85 -7.05 -8.40 7.42
CA PHE A 85 -6.78 -9.31 6.30
C PHE A 85 -5.78 -8.66 5.33
N SER A 86 -4.51 -8.75 5.68
CA SER A 86 -3.39 -8.18 4.94
C SER A 86 -2.07 -8.83 5.35
N PHE A 87 -1.01 -8.56 4.58
CA PHE A 87 0.34 -8.77 5.08
C PHE A 87 0.61 -7.82 6.25
N VAL A 88 1.34 -8.30 7.25
CA VAL A 88 1.54 -7.59 8.53
C VAL A 88 2.15 -6.17 8.37
N SER A 89 2.82 -5.89 7.27
CA SER A 89 3.45 -4.56 7.04
C SER A 89 2.43 -3.43 7.03
N SER A 90 1.22 -3.63 6.48
CA SER A 90 0.17 -2.59 6.43
C SER A 90 -0.22 -2.09 7.83
N THR A 91 -0.16 -2.96 8.83
CA THR A 91 -0.38 -2.57 10.23
C THR A 91 0.91 -2.12 10.92
N ASN A 92 2.03 -2.81 10.68
CA ASN A 92 3.29 -2.52 11.37
C ASN A 92 3.80 -1.11 11.10
N VAL A 93 3.60 -0.58 9.88
CA VAL A 93 4.03 0.80 9.57
C VAL A 93 3.31 1.85 10.40
N LEU A 94 2.08 1.57 10.83
CA LEU A 94 1.35 2.42 11.79
C LEU A 94 2.00 2.34 13.18
N LEU A 95 2.35 1.12 13.60
CA LEU A 95 2.99 0.90 14.91
C LEU A 95 4.40 1.51 14.98
N TYR A 96 5.13 1.62 13.87
CA TYR A 96 6.44 2.28 13.83
C TYR A 96 6.34 3.75 14.26
N GLU A 97 5.24 4.42 13.93
CA GLU A 97 4.94 5.79 14.33
C GLU A 97 4.06 5.88 15.60
N ARG A 98 3.86 4.76 16.32
CA ARG A 98 2.99 4.64 17.51
C ARG A 98 1.55 5.10 17.27
N ILE A 99 1.08 4.91 16.05
CA ILE A 99 -0.30 5.14 15.64
C ILE A 99 -1.15 3.96 16.09
N THR A 100 -2.36 4.21 16.56
CA THR A 100 -3.33 3.18 16.93
C THR A 100 -4.05 2.66 15.68
N PRO A 101 -3.82 1.40 15.25
CA PRO A 101 -4.61 0.81 14.19
C PRO A 101 -6.02 0.50 14.68
N ILE A 102 -7.01 0.94 13.93
CA ILE A 102 -8.43 0.61 14.14
C ILE A 102 -8.80 -0.43 13.10
N PHE A 103 -9.02 -1.65 13.54
CA PHE A 103 -9.36 -2.74 12.63
C PHE A 103 -10.84 -2.73 12.28
N VAL A 104 -11.10 -2.78 10.97
CA VAL A 104 -12.40 -3.02 10.36
C VAL A 104 -12.31 -4.33 9.58
N ASP A 105 -13.32 -5.18 9.71
CA ASP A 105 -13.32 -6.50 9.09
C ASP A 105 -13.34 -6.42 7.56
N ALA A 106 -12.98 -7.52 6.92
CA ALA A 106 -13.06 -7.67 5.47
C ALA A 106 -14.49 -8.05 5.06
N GLU A 107 -14.95 -7.53 3.94
CA GLU A 107 -16.19 -8.01 3.35
C GLU A 107 -15.97 -9.39 2.70
N PRO A 108 -16.96 -10.30 2.75
CA PRO A 108 -16.72 -11.72 2.52
C PRO A 108 -16.51 -12.10 1.04
N PHE A 109 -16.82 -11.21 0.08
CA PHE A 109 -16.75 -11.56 -1.34
C PHE A 109 -15.40 -11.24 -1.99
N THR A 110 -14.79 -10.11 -1.62
CA THR A 110 -13.50 -9.67 -2.17
C THR A 110 -12.34 -9.87 -1.20
N GLY A 111 -12.62 -9.93 0.11
CA GLY A 111 -11.61 -9.92 1.16
C GLY A 111 -11.07 -8.51 1.46
N ASN A 112 -11.50 -7.49 0.75
CA ASN A 112 -11.11 -6.11 1.00
C ASN A 112 -11.80 -5.54 2.23
N ILE A 113 -11.29 -4.44 2.74
CA ILE A 113 -11.90 -3.73 3.88
C ILE A 113 -13.39 -3.44 3.61
N ASP A 114 -14.27 -3.74 4.58
CA ASP A 114 -15.71 -3.54 4.44
C ASP A 114 -16.06 -2.04 4.51
N PRO A 115 -16.51 -1.41 3.41
CA PRO A 115 -16.80 0.01 3.36
C PRO A 115 -17.98 0.41 4.26
N VAL A 116 -18.92 -0.50 4.54
CA VAL A 116 -20.04 -0.23 5.43
C VAL A 116 -19.54 -0.11 6.87
N GLN A 117 -18.66 -1.00 7.29
CA GLN A 117 -18.04 -0.93 8.61
C GLN A 117 -17.07 0.26 8.72
N VAL A 118 -16.33 0.60 7.65
CA VAL A 118 -15.49 1.82 7.60
C VAL A 118 -16.36 3.06 7.87
N LYS A 119 -17.50 3.19 7.18
CA LYS A 119 -18.42 4.31 7.39
C LYS A 119 -18.95 4.38 8.83
N ALA A 120 -19.28 3.24 9.40
CA ALA A 120 -19.71 3.16 10.81
C ALA A 120 -18.57 3.56 11.76
N ALA A 121 -17.34 3.05 11.54
CA ALA A 121 -16.18 3.37 12.37
C ALA A 121 -15.82 4.86 12.30
N VAL A 122 -15.77 5.45 11.09
CA VAL A 122 -15.52 6.90 10.91
C VAL A 122 -16.57 7.71 11.65
N THR A 123 -17.86 7.39 11.45
CA THR A 123 -18.95 8.10 12.13
C THR A 123 -18.81 8.06 13.64
N ASP A 124 -18.56 6.89 14.21
CA ASP A 124 -18.44 6.71 15.66
C ASP A 124 -17.19 7.42 16.23
N LEU A 125 -16.03 7.26 15.55
CA LEU A 125 -14.77 7.87 15.97
C LEU A 125 -14.77 9.40 15.84
N MET A 126 -15.59 9.97 14.95
CA MET A 126 -15.69 11.40 14.73
C MET A 126 -16.78 12.07 15.59
N THR A 127 -17.71 11.31 16.19
CA THR A 127 -18.84 11.88 16.94
C THR A 127 -18.63 11.90 18.44
N SER A 128 -18.20 10.80 19.05
CA SER A 128 -17.97 10.74 20.50
C SER A 128 -17.09 9.59 20.95
N GLU A 129 -16.37 9.76 22.04
CA GLU A 129 -15.55 8.71 22.65
C GLU A 129 -16.40 7.48 23.08
N ALA A 130 -17.65 7.69 23.48
CA ALA A 130 -18.55 6.59 23.88
C ALA A 130 -18.89 5.70 22.67
N SER A 131 -19.16 6.30 21.49
CA SER A 131 -19.41 5.57 20.25
C SER A 131 -18.14 4.88 19.73
N ALA A 132 -17.00 5.56 19.88
CA ALA A 132 -15.70 5.07 19.45
C ALA A 132 -15.25 3.82 20.20
N ALA A 133 -15.64 3.66 21.48
CA ALA A 133 -15.10 2.65 22.39
C ALA A 133 -15.12 1.20 21.84
N LYS A 134 -16.10 0.85 21.02
CA LYS A 134 -16.20 -0.50 20.43
C LYS A 134 -15.14 -0.79 19.34
N TRP A 135 -14.55 0.27 18.75
CA TRP A 135 -13.55 0.17 17.71
C TRP A 135 -12.13 0.20 18.26
N LEU A 136 -11.97 0.74 19.48
CA LEU A 136 -10.66 0.94 20.07
C LEU A 136 -10.08 -0.39 20.56
N PRO A 137 -8.76 -0.59 20.42
CA PRO A 137 -8.10 -1.76 20.98
C PRO A 137 -8.19 -1.72 22.52
N PRO A 138 -8.24 -2.88 23.18
CA PRO A 138 -8.34 -2.94 24.66
C PRO A 138 -7.12 -2.34 25.38
N ARG A 139 -6.02 -2.13 24.68
CA ARG A 139 -4.79 -1.50 25.19
C ARG A 139 -4.07 -0.77 24.04
N GLY A 140 -3.33 0.28 24.39
CA GLY A 140 -2.43 0.98 23.45
C GLY A 140 -3.09 2.11 22.66
N ASP A 141 -4.35 2.43 22.93
CA ASP A 141 -4.94 3.67 22.39
C ASP A 141 -4.52 4.87 23.26
N ASN A 142 -3.95 5.88 22.61
CA ASN A 142 -3.45 7.09 23.28
C ASN A 142 -4.42 8.28 23.19
N GLY A 143 -5.69 8.04 22.77
CA GLY A 143 -6.74 9.06 22.72
C GLY A 143 -6.59 10.09 21.60
N GLY A 144 -5.84 9.76 20.54
CA GLY A 144 -5.61 10.66 19.41
C GLY A 144 -6.78 10.74 18.44
N LYS A 145 -6.60 11.51 17.38
CA LYS A 145 -7.61 11.75 16.36
C LYS A 145 -7.55 10.71 15.26
N LEU A 146 -8.69 10.39 14.65
CA LEU A 146 -8.73 9.67 13.39
C LEU A 146 -8.13 10.56 12.30
N LYS A 147 -7.14 10.01 11.55
CA LYS A 147 -6.39 10.72 10.51
C LYS A 147 -6.60 10.18 9.10
N GLY A 148 -6.94 8.91 8.99
CA GLY A 148 -7.11 8.33 7.67
C GLY A 148 -7.44 6.85 7.66
N ILE A 149 -7.37 6.31 6.47
CA ILE A 149 -7.62 4.92 6.14
C ILE A 149 -6.40 4.39 5.38
N LEU A 150 -5.87 3.25 5.81
CA LEU A 150 -4.92 2.46 5.05
C LEU A 150 -5.67 1.24 4.52
N ALA A 151 -6.06 1.30 3.25
CA ALA A 151 -6.77 0.24 2.56
C ALA A 151 -5.79 -0.68 1.84
N VAL A 152 -6.15 -1.96 1.69
CA VAL A 152 -5.33 -2.97 1.01
C VAL A 152 -6.11 -3.49 -0.19
N ASP A 153 -5.44 -3.61 -1.33
CA ASP A 153 -5.96 -4.22 -2.55
C ASP A 153 -5.65 -5.72 -2.53
N VAL A 154 -6.45 -6.46 -1.77
CA VAL A 154 -6.19 -7.86 -1.45
C VAL A 154 -6.16 -8.71 -2.71
N PHE A 155 -5.07 -9.48 -2.88
CA PHE A 155 -4.81 -10.35 -4.03
C PHE A 155 -4.95 -9.66 -5.40
N GLY A 156 -4.74 -8.34 -5.44
CA GLY A 156 -4.82 -7.55 -6.67
C GLY A 156 -6.21 -7.05 -7.03
N GLN A 157 -7.20 -7.26 -6.17
CA GLN A 157 -8.53 -6.70 -6.32
C GLN A 157 -8.60 -5.34 -5.61
N PRO A 158 -8.76 -4.20 -6.33
CA PRO A 158 -8.90 -2.90 -5.69
C PRO A 158 -10.10 -2.86 -4.72
N ALA A 159 -9.91 -2.21 -3.57
CA ALA A 159 -10.99 -1.95 -2.61
C ALA A 159 -12.07 -1.03 -3.22
N ASP A 160 -13.23 -0.90 -2.58
CA ASP A 160 -14.27 0.04 -3.02
C ASP A 160 -13.90 1.48 -2.65
N TYR A 161 -12.98 2.07 -3.44
CA TYR A 161 -12.46 3.41 -3.17
C TYR A 161 -13.51 4.51 -3.32
N ASP A 162 -14.56 4.32 -4.12
CA ASP A 162 -15.64 5.31 -4.19
C ASP A 162 -16.34 5.42 -2.83
N SER A 163 -16.69 4.30 -2.21
CA SER A 163 -17.31 4.28 -0.88
C SER A 163 -16.34 4.76 0.21
N LEU A 164 -15.05 4.41 0.11
CA LEU A 164 -14.03 4.89 1.05
C LEU A 164 -13.87 6.41 0.94
N ARG A 165 -13.81 6.97 -0.27
CA ARG A 165 -13.73 8.41 -0.51
C ARG A 165 -14.99 9.16 -0.07
N GLU A 166 -16.19 8.64 -0.40
CA GLU A 166 -17.44 9.22 0.10
C GLU A 166 -17.43 9.35 1.64
N THR A 167 -16.78 8.40 2.31
CA THR A 167 -16.68 8.38 3.77
C THR A 167 -15.56 9.27 4.30
N SER A 168 -14.39 9.31 3.66
CA SER A 168 -13.19 10.00 4.15
C SER A 168 -13.17 11.50 3.82
N ASP A 169 -13.58 11.88 2.61
CA ASP A 169 -13.43 13.25 2.10
C ASP A 169 -14.15 14.30 2.94
N PRO A 170 -15.40 14.06 3.47
CA PRO A 170 -16.08 15.02 4.32
C PRO A 170 -15.34 15.38 5.60
N TYR A 171 -14.47 14.50 6.07
CA TYR A 171 -13.68 14.67 7.28
C TYR A 171 -12.22 15.03 7.02
N GLY A 172 -11.81 15.15 5.75
CA GLY A 172 -10.43 15.41 5.38
C GLY A 172 -9.46 14.29 5.77
N LEU A 173 -9.95 13.05 5.79
CA LEU A 173 -9.13 11.86 6.11
C LEU A 173 -8.32 11.43 4.89
N THR A 174 -7.02 11.24 5.09
CA THR A 174 -6.13 10.72 4.03
C THR A 174 -6.37 9.24 3.79
N VAL A 175 -6.38 8.81 2.52
CA VAL A 175 -6.49 7.40 2.12
C VAL A 175 -5.17 6.95 1.49
N ILE A 176 -4.51 5.97 2.12
CA ILE A 176 -3.31 5.30 1.59
C ILE A 176 -3.72 3.95 1.01
N GLU A 177 -3.23 3.64 -0.19
CA GLU A 177 -3.44 2.35 -0.86
C GLU A 177 -2.23 1.43 -0.66
N ASP A 178 -2.41 0.31 -0.02
CA ASP A 178 -1.49 -0.81 -0.12
C ASP A 178 -1.84 -1.64 -1.37
N SER A 179 -1.30 -1.23 -2.51
CA SER A 179 -1.46 -1.89 -3.81
C SER A 179 -0.30 -2.84 -4.13
N CYS A 180 0.38 -3.36 -3.10
CA CYS A 180 1.55 -4.24 -3.25
C CYS A 180 1.25 -5.54 -4.01
N GLU A 181 0.00 -5.87 -4.26
CA GLU A 181 -0.45 -7.04 -5.04
C GLU A 181 -1.27 -6.64 -6.27
N ALA A 182 -1.44 -5.34 -6.54
CA ALA A 182 -2.42 -4.83 -7.51
C ALA A 182 -1.78 -4.12 -8.73
N LEU A 183 -0.51 -4.43 -9.05
CA LEU A 183 0.14 -3.85 -10.22
C LEU A 183 -0.65 -4.20 -11.50
N GLY A 184 -1.08 -3.16 -12.23
CA GLY A 184 -1.86 -3.30 -13.45
C GLY A 184 -3.37 -3.47 -13.23
N ALA A 185 -3.82 -3.62 -11.98
CA ALA A 185 -5.25 -3.66 -11.68
C ALA A 185 -5.91 -2.31 -11.95
N MET A 186 -7.19 -2.35 -12.34
CA MET A 186 -7.97 -1.18 -12.70
C MET A 186 -9.26 -1.13 -11.89
N TYR A 187 -9.59 0.04 -11.36
CA TYR A 187 -10.87 0.34 -10.75
C TYR A 187 -11.55 1.46 -11.52
N LYS A 188 -12.66 1.13 -12.22
CA LYS A 188 -13.44 2.09 -13.04
C LYS A 188 -12.58 2.92 -14.00
N GLY A 189 -11.59 2.29 -14.65
CA GLY A 189 -10.70 2.93 -15.63
C GLY A 189 -9.53 3.71 -15.04
N ARG A 190 -9.29 3.65 -13.73
CA ARG A 190 -8.13 4.23 -13.06
C ARG A 190 -7.24 3.12 -12.52
N HIS A 191 -5.93 3.27 -12.60
CA HIS A 191 -4.99 2.31 -12.03
C HIS A 191 -5.09 2.25 -10.50
N ALA A 192 -5.01 1.04 -9.93
CA ALA A 192 -4.70 0.86 -8.52
C ALA A 192 -3.42 1.63 -8.17
N GLY A 193 -3.30 2.09 -6.93
CA GLY A 193 -2.25 2.99 -6.48
C GLY A 193 -2.57 4.48 -6.70
N LEU A 194 -3.61 4.82 -7.50
CA LEU A 194 -4.03 6.20 -7.78
C LEU A 194 -5.48 6.50 -7.38
N LEU A 195 -6.05 5.66 -6.55
CA LEU A 195 -7.44 5.78 -6.09
C LEU A 195 -7.50 6.51 -4.73
N GLY A 196 -6.47 6.34 -3.92
CA GLY A 196 -6.19 7.10 -2.70
C GLY A 196 -5.41 8.39 -2.94
N ASP A 197 -4.80 8.91 -1.87
CA ASP A 197 -3.91 10.08 -1.93
C ASP A 197 -2.47 9.67 -2.27
N MET A 198 -2.08 8.48 -1.81
CA MET A 198 -0.80 7.82 -2.08
C MET A 198 -1.04 6.32 -2.23
N GLY A 199 -0.29 5.68 -3.12
CA GLY A 199 -0.32 4.25 -3.31
C GLY A 199 1.06 3.63 -3.28
N VAL A 200 1.14 2.36 -2.90
CA VAL A 200 2.42 1.65 -2.76
C VAL A 200 2.37 0.33 -3.51
N PHE A 201 3.41 0.07 -4.29
CA PHE A 201 3.67 -1.21 -4.93
C PHE A 201 4.92 -1.86 -4.34
N ALA A 202 4.97 -3.19 -4.39
CA ALA A 202 6.11 -3.97 -3.92
C ALA A 202 6.64 -4.89 -5.02
N PHE A 203 7.95 -5.18 -4.97
CA PHE A 203 8.64 -5.97 -5.99
C PHE A 203 9.41 -7.13 -5.38
N TYR A 204 8.87 -7.72 -4.30
CA TYR A 204 9.35 -8.96 -3.72
C TYR A 204 9.16 -10.13 -4.71
N PRO A 205 9.91 -11.26 -4.62
CA PRO A 205 9.85 -12.34 -5.61
C PRO A 205 8.48 -12.98 -5.87
N ASN A 206 7.51 -12.81 -4.99
CA ASN A 206 6.15 -13.32 -5.18
C ASN A 206 5.18 -12.31 -5.82
N LYS A 207 5.65 -11.13 -6.22
CA LYS A 207 4.82 -10.08 -6.83
C LYS A 207 4.79 -10.21 -8.36
N GLN A 208 3.93 -9.42 -9.02
CA GLN A 208 3.72 -9.46 -10.48
C GLN A 208 5.00 -9.18 -11.27
N ILE A 209 5.86 -8.31 -10.76
CA ILE A 209 7.24 -8.12 -11.20
C ILE A 209 8.15 -8.12 -9.97
N THR A 210 9.43 -8.42 -10.15
CA THR A 210 10.37 -8.46 -9.01
C THR A 210 11.68 -7.77 -9.31
N THR A 211 12.24 -7.14 -8.27
CA THR A 211 13.61 -6.66 -8.21
C THR A 211 14.41 -7.37 -7.10
N ALA A 212 13.97 -8.56 -6.68
CA ALA A 212 14.34 -9.29 -5.47
C ALA A 212 13.83 -8.59 -4.20
N GLU A 213 14.25 -7.38 -3.94
CA GLU A 213 13.70 -6.45 -2.95
C GLU A 213 13.43 -5.11 -3.65
N GLY A 214 12.35 -4.46 -3.30
CA GLY A 214 11.98 -3.17 -3.87
C GLY A 214 10.54 -2.80 -3.62
N GLY A 215 10.25 -1.55 -3.85
CA GLY A 215 8.91 -0.98 -3.84
C GLY A 215 8.88 0.35 -4.57
N LEU A 216 7.69 0.91 -4.66
CA LEU A 216 7.48 2.20 -5.30
C LEU A 216 6.28 2.89 -4.66
N VAL A 217 6.45 4.16 -4.33
CA VAL A 217 5.35 5.04 -3.94
C VAL A 217 4.88 5.81 -5.16
N VAL A 218 3.56 5.91 -5.35
CA VAL A 218 2.95 6.77 -6.37
C VAL A 218 1.99 7.76 -5.73
N THR A 219 1.96 8.98 -6.28
CA THR A 219 1.02 10.02 -5.83
C THR A 219 0.83 11.09 -6.91
N ASN A 220 -0.30 11.79 -6.82
CA ASN A 220 -0.56 13.00 -7.60
C ASN A 220 -0.42 14.29 -6.76
N ASP A 221 -0.03 14.19 -5.50
CA ASP A 221 0.21 15.33 -4.61
C ASP A 221 1.71 15.68 -4.55
N ASP A 222 2.05 16.88 -5.02
CA ASP A 222 3.43 17.40 -5.02
C ASP A 222 4.01 17.50 -3.60
N LYS A 223 3.16 17.74 -2.59
CA LYS A 223 3.59 17.84 -1.19
C LYS A 223 3.90 16.47 -0.59
N ALA A 224 3.11 15.47 -0.93
CA ALA A 224 3.34 14.10 -0.48
C ALA A 224 4.56 13.46 -1.17
N ALA A 225 4.87 13.86 -2.42
CA ALA A 225 6.02 13.34 -3.15
C ALA A 225 7.37 13.78 -2.54
N THR A 226 7.45 14.99 -1.99
CA THR A 226 8.71 15.55 -1.46
C THR A 226 9.31 14.74 -0.29
N PRO A 227 8.58 14.39 0.76
CA PRO A 227 9.10 13.53 1.83
C PRO A 227 9.49 12.12 1.36
N CYS A 228 8.78 11.59 0.35
CA CYS A 228 9.06 10.26 -0.17
C CYS A 228 10.34 10.19 -1.00
N SER A 229 10.84 11.32 -1.53
CA SER A 229 12.02 11.41 -2.38
C SER A 229 13.28 11.89 -1.66
N ALA A 230 13.21 12.23 -0.38
CA ALA A 230 14.31 12.71 0.45
C ALA A 230 15.02 11.56 1.15
#